data_6675744fe2c85dda8398120ef565c107
#
_entry.id   6675744fe2c85dda8398120ef565c107
#
_cell.length_a   1.000
_cell.length_b   1.000
_cell.length_c   1.000
_cell.angle_alpha   90.00
_cell.angle_beta   90.00
_cell.angle_gamma   90.00
#
_symmetry.space_group_name_H-M   'P 1'
#
loop_
_entity.id
_entity.type
_entity.pdbx_description
1 polymer ?
#
loop_
_entity_poly.entity_id
_entity_poly.type
_entity_poly.pdbx_seq_one_letter_code
_entity_poly.pdbx_strand_id
1 'polypeptide(L)'
;MLEKALLDAGYEVVAVLPAKPDLDDRIAALKPDLVIVDAESGVRDLLEHVVLASRDTPRPIVLFTDDDDTETAQLAITAGVTAYIVDGLKPNRVKPVIEVALARFEREQGLRAELSEARTQLTERKLIERAKGIVMQRQGCTEEEAFSRMRKLAMEKGLKLSEVAQRILDTVGLI
;
A
#
# COMPACT_ATOMS: atom_id res chain seq x y z
N MET A 1 -5.58 -15.39 26.98
CA MET A 1 -5.02 -16.59 26.29
C MET A 1 -4.14 -16.18 25.12
N LEU A 2 -4.60 -15.29 24.26
CA LEU A 2 -3.86 -14.75 23.09
C LEU A 2 -2.54 -14.06 23.45
N GLU A 3 -2.58 -13.11 24.39
CA GLU A 3 -1.40 -12.34 24.83
C GLU A 3 -0.23 -13.25 25.27
N LYS A 4 -0.53 -14.28 26.09
CA LYS A 4 0.48 -15.24 26.50
C LYS A 4 1.07 -16.02 25.31
N ALA A 5 0.23 -16.44 24.37
CA ALA A 5 0.67 -17.16 23.19
C ALA A 5 1.56 -16.30 22.27
N LEU A 6 1.30 -14.99 22.18
CA LEU A 6 2.12 -14.03 21.46
C LEU A 6 3.49 -13.83 22.13
N LEU A 7 3.50 -13.62 23.46
CA LEU A 7 4.74 -13.50 24.22
C LEU A 7 5.59 -14.78 24.13
N ASP A 8 4.97 -15.95 24.27
CA ASP A 8 5.66 -17.24 24.13
C ASP A 8 6.22 -17.47 22.70
N ALA A 9 5.58 -16.84 21.70
CA ALA A 9 6.04 -16.85 20.31
C ALA A 9 7.14 -15.82 20.00
N GLY A 10 7.49 -14.94 20.96
CA GLY A 10 8.53 -13.92 20.84
C GLY A 10 8.04 -12.57 20.32
N TYR A 11 6.71 -12.32 20.29
CA TYR A 11 6.14 -11.04 19.92
C TYR A 11 5.94 -10.14 21.16
N GLU A 12 6.11 -8.83 20.98
CA GLU A 12 5.78 -7.83 21.99
C GLU A 12 4.33 -7.37 21.81
N VAL A 13 3.54 -7.41 22.88
CA VAL A 13 2.17 -6.89 22.86
C VAL A 13 2.20 -5.44 23.34
N VAL A 14 2.16 -4.49 22.40
CA VAL A 14 2.24 -3.04 22.69
C VAL A 14 0.96 -2.50 23.32
N ALA A 15 -0.21 -3.08 22.99
CA ALA A 15 -1.49 -2.72 23.58
C ALA A 15 -2.55 -3.79 23.33
N VAL A 16 -3.53 -3.86 24.23
CA VAL A 16 -4.80 -4.57 24.03
C VAL A 16 -5.91 -3.52 24.02
N LEU A 17 -6.61 -3.38 22.92
CA LEU A 17 -7.59 -2.33 22.72
C LEU A 17 -9.00 -2.91 22.60
N PRO A 18 -9.98 -2.36 23.33
CA PRO A 18 -11.39 -2.71 23.09
C PRO A 18 -11.88 -2.06 21.80
N ALA A 19 -12.88 -2.69 21.16
CA ALA A 19 -13.59 -2.13 20.03
C ALA A 19 -14.41 -0.89 20.45
N LYS A 20 -13.84 0.30 20.23
CA LYS A 20 -14.47 1.59 20.54
C LYS A 20 -14.34 2.51 19.31
N PRO A 21 -15.16 3.57 19.21
CA PRO A 21 -15.12 4.50 18.05
C PRO A 21 -13.77 5.20 17.83
N ASP A 22 -12.89 5.26 18.84
CA ASP A 22 -11.54 5.85 18.76
C ASP A 22 -10.44 4.83 18.43
N LEU A 23 -10.81 3.62 18.01
CA LEU A 23 -9.88 2.51 17.79
C LEU A 23 -8.86 2.80 16.69
N ASP A 24 -9.30 3.39 15.58
CA ASP A 24 -8.48 3.78 14.44
C ASP A 24 -7.41 4.82 14.82
N ASP A 25 -7.77 5.87 15.56
CA ASP A 25 -6.82 6.87 16.05
C ASP A 25 -5.77 6.25 16.98
N ARG A 26 -6.20 5.34 17.85
CA ARG A 26 -5.30 4.64 18.78
C ARG A 26 -4.33 3.71 18.07
N ILE A 27 -4.79 2.95 17.09
CA ILE A 27 -3.92 2.10 16.26
C ILE A 27 -2.92 2.97 15.47
N ALA A 28 -3.38 4.09 14.90
CA ALA A 28 -2.52 5.01 14.17
C ALA A 28 -1.43 5.63 15.06
N ALA A 29 -1.78 5.99 16.33
CA ALA A 29 -0.83 6.54 17.29
C ALA A 29 0.21 5.53 17.78
N LEU A 30 -0.19 4.28 18.00
CA LEU A 30 0.69 3.20 18.48
C LEU A 30 1.66 2.70 17.41
N LYS A 31 1.28 2.80 16.12
CA LYS A 31 2.06 2.33 14.96
C LYS A 31 2.56 0.89 15.11
N PRO A 32 1.69 -0.08 15.43
CA PRO A 32 2.10 -1.47 15.56
C PRO A 32 2.55 -2.04 14.22
N ASP A 33 3.46 -3.02 14.25
CA ASP A 33 3.91 -3.76 13.06
C ASP A 33 2.85 -4.78 12.57
N LEU A 34 1.94 -5.17 13.45
CA LEU A 34 0.88 -6.14 13.19
C LEU A 34 -0.34 -5.80 14.04
N VAL A 35 -1.53 -5.95 13.47
CA VAL A 35 -2.80 -5.88 14.19
C VAL A 35 -3.42 -7.29 14.25
N ILE A 36 -3.75 -7.74 15.44
CA ILE A 36 -4.49 -8.98 15.65
C ILE A 36 -5.88 -8.62 16.17
N VAL A 37 -6.87 -9.16 15.49
CA VAL A 37 -8.28 -9.05 15.86
C VAL A 37 -8.73 -10.41 16.36
N ASP A 38 -9.29 -10.44 17.58
CA ASP A 38 -9.89 -11.63 18.18
C ASP A 38 -11.37 -11.31 18.41
N ALA A 39 -12.24 -11.86 17.58
CA ALA A 39 -13.66 -11.51 17.55
C ALA A 39 -14.54 -12.77 17.51
N GLU A 40 -15.28 -12.98 18.59
CA GLU A 40 -16.30 -14.06 18.65
C GLU A 40 -17.54 -13.71 17.79
N SER A 41 -17.87 -12.42 17.65
CA SER A 41 -18.99 -11.92 16.86
C SER A 41 -18.81 -10.44 16.53
N GLY A 42 -19.60 -9.91 15.57
CA GLY A 42 -19.56 -8.49 15.22
C GLY A 42 -18.32 -8.08 14.41
N VAL A 43 -17.73 -9.01 13.69
CA VAL A 43 -16.51 -8.85 12.91
C VAL A 43 -16.59 -7.66 11.95
N ARG A 44 -17.75 -7.41 11.34
CA ARG A 44 -17.92 -6.39 10.30
C ARG A 44 -17.64 -4.97 10.82
N ASP A 45 -18.23 -4.56 11.94
CA ASP A 45 -18.06 -3.22 12.49
C ASP A 45 -16.61 -3.00 12.96
N LEU A 46 -16.01 -4.03 13.55
CA LEU A 46 -14.62 -3.97 14.01
C LEU A 46 -13.63 -3.87 12.83
N LEU A 47 -13.89 -4.60 11.75
CA LEU A 47 -13.06 -4.55 10.55
C LEU A 47 -13.04 -3.16 9.90
N GLU A 48 -14.15 -2.44 9.88
CA GLU A 48 -14.20 -1.09 9.32
C GLU A 48 -13.19 -0.16 10.02
N HIS A 49 -13.13 -0.17 11.34
CA HIS A 49 -12.18 0.63 12.13
C HIS A 49 -10.72 0.22 11.90
N VAL A 50 -10.45 -1.08 11.92
CA VAL A 50 -9.08 -1.59 11.73
C VAL A 50 -8.55 -1.33 10.33
N VAL A 51 -9.41 -1.48 9.31
CA VAL A 51 -9.07 -1.19 7.92
C VAL A 51 -8.84 0.30 7.70
N LEU A 52 -9.67 1.17 8.28
CA LEU A 52 -9.47 2.62 8.24
C LEU A 52 -8.12 3.02 8.84
N ALA A 53 -7.77 2.49 10.00
CA ALA A 53 -6.47 2.73 10.66
C ALA A 53 -5.26 2.27 9.84
N SER A 54 -5.45 1.30 8.93
CA SER A 54 -4.40 0.75 8.09
C SER A 54 -4.36 1.33 6.67
N ARG A 55 -5.25 2.27 6.34
CA ARG A 55 -5.38 2.84 4.99
C ARG A 55 -4.16 3.66 4.57
N ASP A 56 -3.73 4.58 5.44
CA ASP A 56 -2.62 5.50 5.14
C ASP A 56 -1.25 4.88 5.44
N THR A 57 -1.22 3.93 6.38
CA THR A 57 -0.02 3.18 6.74
C THR A 57 -0.36 1.69 6.74
N PRO A 58 -0.23 1.01 5.60
CA PRO A 58 -0.57 -0.40 5.48
C PRO A 58 0.16 -1.28 6.51
N ARG A 59 -0.58 -2.17 7.16
CA ARG A 59 -0.06 -3.14 8.15
C ARG A 59 -0.74 -4.48 7.95
N PRO A 60 -0.08 -5.58 8.30
CA PRO A 60 -0.73 -6.88 8.31
C PRO A 60 -1.81 -6.92 9.40
N ILE A 61 -2.97 -7.45 9.03
CA ILE A 61 -4.12 -7.67 9.93
C ILE A 61 -4.42 -9.14 9.93
N VAL A 62 -4.37 -9.77 11.09
CA VAL A 62 -4.75 -11.17 11.30
C VAL A 62 -6.02 -11.21 12.15
N LEU A 63 -7.07 -11.82 11.61
CA LEU A 63 -8.35 -11.98 12.29
C LEU A 63 -8.55 -13.43 12.71
N PHE A 64 -8.79 -13.65 14.00
CA PHE A 64 -9.27 -14.90 14.56
C PHE A 64 -10.74 -14.74 14.91
N THR A 65 -11.57 -15.71 14.51
CA THR A 65 -13.01 -15.67 14.73
C THR A 65 -13.59 -17.07 14.78
N ASP A 66 -14.77 -17.21 15.38
CA ASP A 66 -15.58 -18.42 15.28
C ASP A 66 -16.62 -18.34 14.15
N ASP A 67 -16.73 -17.20 13.48
CA ASP A 67 -17.61 -17.00 12.34
C ASP A 67 -17.01 -17.65 11.07
N ASP A 68 -17.70 -18.68 10.55
CA ASP A 68 -17.32 -19.44 9.37
C ASP A 68 -18.02 -18.97 8.08
N ASP A 69 -18.75 -17.84 8.16
CA ASP A 69 -19.45 -17.29 7.00
C ASP A 69 -18.47 -16.87 5.89
N THR A 70 -18.62 -17.50 4.74
CA THR A 70 -17.76 -17.28 3.58
C THR A 70 -17.89 -15.86 3.03
N GLU A 71 -19.07 -15.23 3.11
CA GLU A 71 -19.27 -13.86 2.65
C GLU A 71 -18.51 -12.87 3.52
N THR A 72 -18.60 -13.03 4.83
CA THR A 72 -17.83 -12.24 5.81
C THR A 72 -16.32 -12.42 5.60
N ALA A 73 -15.85 -13.63 5.37
CA ALA A 73 -14.43 -13.89 5.08
C ALA A 73 -13.95 -13.18 3.79
N GLN A 74 -14.74 -13.23 2.72
CA GLN A 74 -14.44 -12.56 1.46
C GLN A 74 -14.41 -11.02 1.61
N LEU A 75 -15.37 -10.47 2.35
CA LEU A 75 -15.40 -9.04 2.66
C LEU A 75 -14.17 -8.62 3.45
N ALA A 76 -13.78 -9.38 4.48
CA ALA A 76 -12.58 -9.11 5.28
C ALA A 76 -11.30 -9.08 4.43
N ILE A 77 -11.10 -10.09 3.58
CA ILE A 77 -9.93 -10.14 2.67
C ILE A 77 -9.96 -8.98 1.66
N THR A 78 -11.13 -8.67 1.10
CA THR A 78 -11.28 -7.54 0.16
C THR A 78 -10.99 -6.20 0.84
N ALA A 79 -11.34 -6.08 2.12
CA ALA A 79 -11.06 -4.90 2.93
C ALA A 79 -9.57 -4.77 3.33
N GLY A 80 -8.75 -5.82 3.13
CA GLY A 80 -7.30 -5.78 3.37
C GLY A 80 -6.82 -6.60 4.56
N VAL A 81 -7.67 -7.47 5.14
CA VAL A 81 -7.24 -8.45 6.13
C VAL A 81 -6.27 -9.43 5.48
N THR A 82 -5.11 -9.60 6.08
CA THR A 82 -4.03 -10.45 5.55
C THR A 82 -4.30 -11.94 5.76
N ALA A 83 -4.90 -12.28 6.89
CA ALA A 83 -5.30 -13.65 7.22
C ALA A 83 -6.60 -13.66 8.02
N TYR A 84 -7.55 -14.52 7.62
CA TYR A 84 -8.82 -14.79 8.28
C TYR A 84 -8.81 -16.23 8.76
N ILE A 85 -8.93 -16.46 10.07
CA ILE A 85 -8.75 -17.75 10.72
C ILE A 85 -10.05 -18.12 11.44
N VAL A 86 -10.68 -19.17 10.97
CA VAL A 86 -11.87 -19.79 11.58
C VAL A 86 -11.44 -20.79 12.67
N ASP A 87 -12.33 -21.22 13.53
CA ASP A 87 -12.13 -22.07 14.72
C ASP A 87 -11.33 -21.39 15.86
N GLY A 88 -11.36 -20.08 15.92
CA GLY A 88 -10.79 -19.31 17.01
C GLY A 88 -9.27 -19.45 17.16
N LEU A 89 -8.80 -18.96 18.27
CA LEU A 89 -7.38 -18.88 18.54
C LEU A 89 -6.86 -20.13 19.26
N LYS A 90 -5.99 -20.89 18.59
CA LYS A 90 -5.25 -22.03 19.17
C LYS A 90 -3.79 -21.64 19.41
N PRO A 91 -3.27 -21.67 20.66
CA PRO A 91 -1.93 -21.15 20.98
C PRO A 91 -0.80 -21.70 20.12
N ASN A 92 -0.86 -22.98 19.76
CA ASN A 92 0.14 -23.64 18.90
C ASN A 92 0.09 -23.20 17.42
N ARG A 93 -0.97 -22.51 16.99
CA ARG A 93 -1.12 -21.99 15.62
C ARG A 93 -0.78 -20.52 15.49
N VAL A 94 -0.69 -19.77 16.60
CA VAL A 94 -0.47 -18.32 16.58
C VAL A 94 0.79 -17.97 15.80
N LYS A 95 1.93 -18.54 16.18
CA LYS A 95 3.21 -18.24 15.53
C LYS A 95 3.21 -18.56 14.02
N PRO A 96 2.90 -19.78 13.57
CA PRO A 96 2.92 -20.08 12.13
C PRO A 96 1.90 -19.24 11.31
N VAL A 97 0.76 -18.93 11.86
CA VAL A 97 -0.22 -18.06 11.20
C VAL A 97 0.33 -16.65 11.01
N ILE A 98 0.91 -16.07 12.05
CA ILE A 98 1.50 -14.74 11.97
C ILE A 98 2.67 -14.71 10.98
N GLU A 99 3.58 -15.68 11.03
CA GLU A 99 4.72 -15.76 10.09
C GLU A 99 4.25 -15.82 8.63
N VAL A 100 3.23 -16.62 8.33
CA VAL A 100 2.66 -16.71 6.99
C VAL A 100 1.98 -15.40 6.59
N ALA A 101 1.23 -14.77 7.50
CA ALA A 101 0.57 -13.49 7.25
C ALA A 101 1.59 -12.37 6.97
N LEU A 102 2.65 -12.28 7.77
CA LEU A 102 3.73 -11.31 7.55
C LEU A 102 4.41 -11.51 6.19
N ALA A 103 4.81 -12.73 5.88
CA ALA A 103 5.45 -13.04 4.59
C ALA A 103 4.55 -12.73 3.38
N ARG A 104 3.23 -13.00 3.50
CA ARG A 104 2.25 -12.66 2.48
C ARG A 104 2.10 -11.15 2.32
N PHE A 105 2.02 -10.42 3.42
CA PHE A 105 1.91 -8.96 3.42
C PHE A 105 3.14 -8.30 2.78
N GLU A 106 4.35 -8.70 3.17
CA GLU A 106 5.61 -8.20 2.59
C GLU A 106 5.66 -8.42 1.07
N ARG A 107 5.28 -9.61 0.62
CA ARG A 107 5.22 -9.92 -0.81
C ARG A 107 4.21 -9.03 -1.55
N GLU A 108 3.03 -8.83 -0.96
CA GLU A 108 1.99 -7.98 -1.56
C GLU A 108 2.44 -6.52 -1.64
N GLN A 109 3.09 -6.00 -0.58
CA GLN A 109 3.66 -4.65 -0.59
C GLN A 109 4.76 -4.51 -1.64
N GLY A 110 5.63 -5.49 -1.78
CA GLY A 110 6.64 -5.52 -2.85
C GLY A 110 6.03 -5.42 -4.23
N LEU A 111 5.02 -6.25 -4.53
CA LEU A 111 4.32 -6.22 -5.82
C LEU A 111 3.59 -4.89 -6.08
N ARG A 112 3.00 -4.29 -5.05
CA ARG A 112 2.36 -2.96 -5.16
C ARG A 112 3.39 -1.87 -5.47
N ALA A 113 4.56 -1.91 -4.82
CA ALA A 113 5.65 -0.97 -5.07
C ALA A 113 6.19 -1.10 -6.51
N GLU A 114 6.46 -2.32 -6.98
CA GLU A 114 6.89 -2.60 -8.35
C GLU A 114 5.85 -2.12 -9.39
N LEU A 115 4.57 -2.38 -9.15
CA LEU A 115 3.50 -1.93 -10.04
C LEU A 115 3.42 -0.40 -10.08
N SER A 116 3.56 0.27 -8.94
CA SER A 116 3.55 1.74 -8.83
C SER A 116 4.73 2.34 -9.60
N GLU A 117 5.92 1.77 -9.44
CA GLU A 117 7.11 2.19 -10.16
C GLU A 117 6.96 2.00 -11.67
N ALA A 118 6.51 0.84 -12.13
CA ALA A 118 6.27 0.56 -13.55
C ALA A 118 5.25 1.53 -14.17
N ARG A 119 4.18 1.87 -13.44
CA ARG A 119 3.18 2.86 -13.88
C ARG A 119 3.78 4.26 -13.99
N THR A 120 4.61 4.65 -13.04
CA THR A 120 5.31 5.94 -13.05
C THR A 120 6.25 6.04 -14.25
N GLN A 121 7.08 5.02 -14.48
CA GLN A 121 7.99 4.96 -15.63
C GLN A 121 7.24 5.03 -16.97
N LEU A 122 6.11 4.31 -17.10
CA LEU A 122 5.29 4.37 -18.30
C LEU A 122 4.69 5.76 -18.54
N THR A 123 4.23 6.41 -17.47
CA THR A 123 3.69 7.78 -17.53
C THR A 123 4.78 8.78 -17.93
N GLU A 124 5.94 8.72 -17.31
CA GLU A 124 7.10 9.56 -17.64
C GLU A 124 7.52 9.38 -19.10
N ARG A 125 7.58 8.13 -19.57
CA ARG A 125 7.90 7.84 -20.99
C ARG A 125 6.89 8.47 -21.93
N LYS A 126 5.59 8.35 -21.66
CA LYS A 126 4.53 8.98 -22.48
C LYS A 126 4.64 10.51 -22.48
N LEU A 127 4.98 11.14 -21.36
CA LEU A 127 5.20 12.58 -21.28
C LEU A 127 6.38 13.01 -22.15
N ILE A 128 7.51 12.30 -22.06
CA ILE A 128 8.71 12.59 -22.83
C ILE A 128 8.43 12.46 -24.33
N GLU A 129 7.77 11.38 -24.76
CA GLU A 129 7.40 11.17 -26.18
C GLU A 129 6.51 12.29 -26.73
N ARG A 130 5.49 12.71 -25.97
CA ARG A 130 4.61 13.81 -26.37
C ARG A 130 5.36 15.14 -26.46
N ALA A 131 6.17 15.46 -25.46
CA ALA A 131 6.97 16.68 -25.44
C ALA A 131 7.98 16.72 -26.60
N LYS A 132 8.62 15.59 -26.88
CA LYS A 132 9.54 15.40 -28.01
C LYS A 132 8.85 15.71 -29.34
N GLY A 133 7.63 15.18 -29.56
CA GLY A 133 6.83 15.47 -30.74
C GLY A 133 6.55 16.97 -30.91
N ILE A 134 6.24 17.67 -29.83
CA ILE A 134 6.04 19.14 -29.83
C ILE A 134 7.32 19.90 -30.21
N VAL A 135 8.44 19.53 -29.61
CA VAL A 135 9.74 20.16 -29.93
C VAL A 135 10.10 19.96 -31.39
N MET A 136 9.93 18.75 -31.92
CA MET A 136 10.12 18.44 -33.34
C MET A 136 9.28 19.34 -34.25
N GLN A 137 7.98 19.43 -33.95
CA GLN A 137 7.03 20.21 -34.76
C GLN A 137 7.33 21.72 -34.72
N ARG A 138 7.63 22.25 -33.53
CA ARG A 138 7.86 23.70 -33.36
C ARG A 138 9.22 24.17 -33.87
N GLN A 139 10.25 23.31 -33.79
CA GLN A 139 11.61 23.69 -34.11
C GLN A 139 12.11 23.09 -35.43
N GLY A 140 11.30 22.29 -36.12
CA GLY A 140 11.67 21.66 -37.37
C GLY A 140 12.89 20.75 -37.27
N CYS A 141 13.06 20.07 -36.14
CA CYS A 141 14.23 19.25 -35.85
C CYS A 141 13.89 17.75 -35.81
N THR A 142 14.92 16.90 -35.90
CA THR A 142 14.77 15.45 -35.80
C THR A 142 14.43 15.02 -34.36
N GLU A 143 13.99 13.79 -34.22
CA GLU A 143 13.69 13.19 -32.92
C GLU A 143 14.89 13.17 -31.98
N GLU A 144 16.06 12.81 -32.53
CA GLU A 144 17.32 12.77 -31.78
C GLU A 144 17.75 14.16 -31.30
N GLU A 145 17.61 15.16 -32.17
CA GLU A 145 17.89 16.56 -31.80
C GLU A 145 16.91 17.07 -30.73
N ALA A 146 15.62 16.77 -30.86
CA ALA A 146 14.61 17.16 -29.89
C ALA A 146 14.93 16.54 -28.51
N PHE A 147 15.22 15.25 -28.46
CA PHE A 147 15.60 14.55 -27.23
C PHE A 147 16.87 15.13 -26.63
N SER A 148 17.91 15.38 -27.43
CA SER A 148 19.17 15.98 -26.98
C SER A 148 18.96 17.36 -26.37
N ARG A 149 18.14 18.22 -26.98
CA ARG A 149 17.79 19.54 -26.45
C ARG A 149 17.06 19.47 -25.12
N MET A 150 16.08 18.58 -25.02
CA MET A 150 15.34 18.36 -23.77
C MET A 150 16.25 17.85 -22.66
N ARG A 151 17.16 16.92 -22.97
CA ARG A 151 18.14 16.38 -22.01
C ARG A 151 19.12 17.47 -21.55
N LYS A 152 19.61 18.28 -22.46
CA LYS A 152 20.50 19.41 -22.12
C LYS A 152 19.81 20.39 -21.18
N LEU A 153 18.58 20.75 -21.47
CA LEU A 153 17.77 21.62 -20.60
C LEU A 153 17.55 21.02 -19.22
N ALA A 154 17.28 19.72 -19.15
CA ALA A 154 17.13 18.99 -17.89
C ALA A 154 18.40 19.09 -17.03
N MET A 155 19.57 18.86 -17.64
CA MET A 155 20.87 18.97 -16.98
C MET A 155 21.17 20.41 -16.52
N GLU A 156 20.96 21.41 -17.39
CA GLU A 156 21.19 22.83 -17.05
C GLU A 156 20.30 23.34 -15.92
N LYS A 157 19.09 22.81 -15.80
CA LYS A 157 18.12 23.23 -14.77
C LYS A 157 18.12 22.32 -13.53
N GLY A 158 18.91 21.25 -13.52
CA GLY A 158 18.89 20.27 -12.43
C GLY A 158 17.55 19.56 -12.26
N LEU A 159 16.79 19.34 -13.35
CA LEU A 159 15.48 18.74 -13.37
C LEU A 159 15.52 17.31 -13.95
N LYS A 160 14.51 16.51 -13.63
CA LYS A 160 14.28 15.27 -14.36
C LYS A 160 13.79 15.56 -15.78
N LEU A 161 14.10 14.67 -16.73
CA LEU A 161 13.65 14.80 -18.11
C LEU A 161 12.10 14.83 -18.22
N SER A 162 11.41 14.05 -17.40
CA SER A 162 9.95 14.06 -17.27
C SER A 162 9.38 15.40 -16.80
N GLU A 163 10.08 16.11 -15.91
CA GLU A 163 9.68 17.44 -15.46
C GLU A 163 9.84 18.49 -16.57
N VAL A 164 10.91 18.39 -17.37
CA VAL A 164 11.09 19.24 -18.56
C VAL A 164 10.01 18.95 -19.57
N ALA A 165 9.69 17.67 -19.80
CA ALA A 165 8.62 17.26 -20.70
C ALA A 165 7.27 17.84 -20.27
N GLN A 166 6.93 17.77 -18.97
CA GLN A 166 5.71 18.34 -18.44
C GLN A 166 5.61 19.84 -18.67
N ARG A 167 6.68 20.59 -18.39
CA ARG A 167 6.71 22.05 -18.61
C ARG A 167 6.51 22.43 -20.08
N ILE A 168 7.08 21.65 -21.02
CA ILE A 168 6.85 21.85 -22.44
C ILE A 168 5.38 21.65 -22.78
N LEU A 169 4.74 20.61 -22.25
CA LEU A 169 3.32 20.32 -22.45
C LEU A 169 2.43 21.41 -21.87
N ASP A 170 2.72 21.88 -20.67
CA ASP A 170 1.97 22.95 -19.99
C ASP A 170 2.00 24.26 -20.79
N THR A 171 3.14 24.59 -21.41
CA THR A 171 3.29 25.77 -22.26
C THR A 171 2.41 25.71 -23.52
N VAL A 172 2.10 24.52 -24.01
CA VAL A 172 1.28 24.31 -25.21
C VAL A 172 -0.20 24.26 -24.90
N GLY A 173 -0.56 23.76 -23.71
CA GLY A 173 -1.96 23.70 -23.25
C GLY A 173 -2.57 25.07 -22.92
N LEU A 174 -1.77 26.15 -22.93
CA LEU A 174 -2.19 27.53 -22.64
C LEU A 174 -2.47 28.36 -23.91
N ILE A 175 -2.37 27.77 -25.11
CA ILE A 175 -2.62 28.37 -26.40
C ILE A 175 -3.73 27.59 -27.13
#